data_f18319018ea1cd08d5facb63c3f0fb0e
#
_entry.id   f18319018ea1cd08d5facb63c3f0fb0e
#
_cell.length_a   1.000
_cell.length_b   1.000
_cell.length_c   1.000
_cell.angle_alpha   90.00
_cell.angle_beta   90.00
_cell.angle_gamma   90.00
#
_symmetry.space_group_name_H-M   'P 1'
#
loop_
_entity.id
_entity.type
_entity.pdbx_description
1 polymer ?
#
loop_
_entity_poly.entity_id
_entity_poly.type
_entity_poly.pdbx_seq_one_letter_code
_entity_poly.pdbx_strand_id
1 'polypeptide(L)'
;MFTTRPEILGTFGVVTSTHWLATASGMAMLEKGGNAFDACAAAAFVLQVVEPHLVGPAGDMPAVFYAADTKKVEVLCAQGPAPQAATIAAYKALGLDMIPGSGLLATVVPGAFGGWM
;
A
#
# COMPACT_ATOMS: atom_id res chain seq x y z
N MET A 1 -6.49 -4.22 -27.69
CA MET A 1 -5.88 -3.91 -26.37
C MET A 1 -4.38 -3.86 -26.56
N PHE A 2 -3.73 -2.76 -26.17
CA PHE A 2 -2.27 -2.63 -26.28
C PHE A 2 -1.65 -3.32 -25.07
N THR A 3 -0.98 -4.45 -25.26
CA THR A 3 -0.19 -5.09 -24.21
C THR A 3 1.29 -4.84 -24.51
N THR A 4 1.98 -4.22 -23.59
CA THR A 4 3.42 -3.90 -23.72
C THR A 4 4.30 -5.10 -23.33
N ARG A 5 3.73 -6.12 -22.70
CA ARG A 5 4.41 -7.34 -22.27
C ARG A 5 3.52 -8.55 -22.53
N PRO A 6 4.09 -9.73 -22.81
CA PRO A 6 3.32 -10.96 -22.91
C PRO A 6 2.71 -11.33 -21.53
N GLU A 7 1.64 -12.11 -21.57
CA GLU A 7 1.07 -12.71 -20.38
C GLU A 7 2.11 -13.62 -19.70
N ILE A 8 2.20 -13.51 -18.38
CA ILE A 8 3.09 -14.33 -17.55
C ILE A 8 2.23 -15.27 -16.73
N LEU A 9 2.42 -16.56 -16.91
CA LEU A 9 1.74 -17.62 -16.15
C LEU A 9 2.73 -18.27 -15.18
N GLY A 10 2.38 -18.28 -13.90
CA GLY A 10 3.16 -18.95 -12.86
C GLY A 10 2.50 -20.25 -12.43
N THR A 11 3.27 -21.32 -12.27
CA THR A 11 2.81 -22.61 -11.75
C THR A 11 2.99 -22.75 -10.25
N PHE A 12 3.91 -21.98 -9.67
CA PHE A 12 4.19 -21.95 -8.23
C PHE A 12 3.58 -20.73 -7.54
N GLY A 13 3.78 -19.57 -8.12
CA GLY A 13 3.26 -18.30 -7.62
C GLY A 13 3.68 -17.16 -8.54
N VAL A 14 3.05 -16.02 -8.37
CA VAL A 14 3.38 -14.80 -9.12
C VAL A 14 3.43 -13.64 -8.14
N VAL A 15 4.48 -12.83 -8.23
CA VAL A 15 4.62 -11.57 -7.52
C VAL A 15 4.85 -10.47 -8.56
N THR A 16 4.17 -9.35 -8.43
CA THR A 16 4.36 -8.19 -9.29
C THR A 16 4.39 -6.92 -8.46
N SER A 17 5.21 -5.98 -8.86
CA SER A 17 5.31 -4.65 -8.26
C SER A 17 5.88 -3.66 -9.26
N THR A 18 5.94 -2.39 -8.90
CA THR A 18 6.52 -1.31 -9.72
C THR A 18 8.04 -1.38 -9.80
N HIS A 19 8.71 -2.08 -8.85
CA HIS A 19 10.17 -2.18 -8.82
C HIS A 19 10.64 -3.63 -8.71
N TRP A 20 11.61 -4.03 -9.54
CA TRP A 20 12.09 -5.40 -9.64
C TRP A 20 12.68 -5.95 -8.33
N LEU A 21 13.33 -5.11 -7.51
CA LEU A 21 13.85 -5.51 -6.19
C LEU A 21 12.71 -5.94 -5.24
N ALA A 22 11.60 -5.23 -5.27
CA ALA A 22 10.43 -5.56 -4.47
C ALA A 22 9.79 -6.87 -4.95
N THR A 23 9.63 -7.03 -6.26
CA THR A 23 9.16 -8.29 -6.86
C THR A 23 10.06 -9.46 -6.47
N ALA A 24 11.39 -9.30 -6.57
CA ALA A 24 12.35 -10.33 -6.18
C ALA A 24 12.26 -10.68 -4.68
N SER A 25 12.11 -9.66 -3.81
CA SER A 25 11.95 -9.87 -2.37
C SER A 25 10.67 -10.65 -2.04
N GLY A 26 9.54 -10.28 -2.63
CA GLY A 26 8.28 -11.01 -2.45
C GLY A 26 8.37 -12.45 -2.95
N MET A 27 8.97 -12.68 -4.13
CA MET A 27 9.17 -14.02 -4.66
C MET A 27 10.07 -14.87 -3.76
N ALA A 28 11.15 -14.30 -3.21
CA ALA A 28 12.03 -14.99 -2.28
C ALA A 28 11.30 -15.44 -1.00
N MET A 29 10.27 -14.71 -0.55
CA MET A 29 9.45 -15.15 0.58
C MET A 29 8.61 -16.36 0.23
N LEU A 30 8.00 -16.40 -0.96
CA LEU A 30 7.27 -17.58 -1.43
C LEU A 30 8.19 -18.80 -1.56
N GLU A 31 9.40 -18.65 -2.11
CA GLU A 31 10.40 -19.71 -2.26
C GLU A 31 10.88 -20.28 -0.92
N LYS A 32 10.87 -19.48 0.14
CA LYS A 32 11.17 -19.89 1.52
C LYS A 32 9.99 -20.56 2.23
N GLY A 33 8.86 -20.72 1.58
CA GLY A 33 7.66 -21.34 2.14
C GLY A 33 6.71 -20.35 2.81
N GLY A 34 6.92 -19.06 2.64
CA GLY A 34 5.97 -18.01 3.05
C GLY A 34 4.72 -18.00 2.18
N ASN A 35 3.71 -17.31 2.62
CA ASN A 35 2.45 -17.15 1.92
C ASN A 35 2.38 -15.80 1.16
N ALA A 36 1.23 -15.51 0.55
CA ALA A 36 1.03 -14.27 -0.19
C ALA A 36 1.11 -13.02 0.69
N PHE A 37 0.72 -13.09 1.95
CA PHE A 37 0.83 -11.98 2.90
C PHE A 37 2.30 -11.67 3.21
N ASP A 38 3.11 -12.69 3.47
CA ASP A 38 4.56 -12.56 3.70
C ASP A 38 5.24 -11.94 2.47
N ALA A 39 4.87 -12.40 1.27
CA ALA A 39 5.41 -11.89 0.02
C ALA A 39 5.03 -10.42 -0.22
N CYS A 40 3.78 -10.05 0.02
CA CYS A 40 3.31 -8.67 -0.13
C CYS A 40 3.97 -7.74 0.88
N ALA A 41 4.06 -8.14 2.15
CA ALA A 41 4.71 -7.34 3.18
C ALA A 41 6.19 -7.11 2.87
N ALA A 42 6.92 -8.16 2.49
CA ALA A 42 8.33 -8.04 2.11
C ALA A 42 8.53 -7.12 0.90
N ALA A 43 7.70 -7.26 -0.13
CA ALA A 43 7.75 -6.40 -1.31
C ALA A 43 7.44 -4.93 -0.95
N ALA A 44 6.44 -4.69 -0.10
CA ALA A 44 6.05 -3.36 0.33
C ALA A 44 7.18 -2.65 1.11
N PHE A 45 7.81 -3.33 2.05
CA PHE A 45 8.94 -2.73 2.79
C PHE A 45 10.13 -2.40 1.88
N VAL A 46 10.38 -3.20 0.85
CA VAL A 46 11.40 -2.87 -0.16
C VAL A 46 10.99 -1.64 -0.97
N LEU A 47 9.71 -1.55 -1.40
CA LEU A 47 9.20 -0.37 -2.13
C LEU A 47 9.36 0.92 -1.33
N GLN A 48 9.15 0.89 -0.02
CA GLN A 48 9.32 2.06 0.84
C GLN A 48 10.77 2.61 0.85
N VAL A 49 11.73 1.77 0.48
CA VAL A 49 13.15 2.16 0.37
C VAL A 49 13.52 2.58 -1.05
N VAL A 50 13.06 1.83 -2.05
CA VAL A 50 13.50 2.03 -3.46
C VAL A 50 12.61 3.00 -4.23
N GLU A 51 11.36 3.18 -3.80
CA GLU A 51 10.39 4.11 -4.39
C GLU A 51 9.68 4.98 -3.32
N PRO A 52 10.42 5.68 -2.44
CA PRO A 52 9.83 6.43 -1.32
C PRO A 52 8.90 7.57 -1.75
N HIS A 53 8.98 7.99 -3.01
CA HIS A 53 8.11 9.02 -3.60
C HIS A 53 6.73 8.48 -4.01
N LEU A 54 6.54 7.16 -4.08
CA LEU A 54 5.28 6.51 -4.40
C LEU A 54 4.72 5.73 -3.20
N VAL A 55 5.60 5.10 -2.43
CA VAL A 55 5.24 4.22 -1.32
C VAL A 55 6.05 4.60 -0.09
N GLY A 56 5.40 4.97 0.99
CA GLY A 56 6.09 5.36 2.23
C GLY A 56 5.45 4.71 3.47
N PRO A 57 6.20 4.57 4.56
CA PRO A 57 5.68 3.98 5.81
C PRO A 57 4.62 4.87 6.48
N ALA A 58 4.60 6.15 6.13
CA ALA A 58 3.66 7.14 6.64
C ALA A 58 2.46 7.40 5.71
N GLY A 59 2.33 6.64 4.63
CA GLY A 59 1.22 6.75 3.70
C GLY A 59 -0.01 5.95 4.10
N ASP A 60 -0.76 5.53 3.10
CA ASP A 60 -1.92 4.66 3.23
C ASP A 60 -1.69 3.31 2.52
N MET A 61 -2.46 2.30 2.91
CA MET A 61 -2.38 0.97 2.32
C MET A 61 -3.77 0.34 2.28
N PRO A 62 -4.58 0.60 1.25
CA PRO A 62 -5.76 -0.20 0.98
C PRO A 62 -5.36 -1.53 0.36
N ALA A 63 -5.93 -2.63 0.84
CA ALA A 63 -5.69 -3.95 0.29
C ALA A 63 -6.98 -4.75 0.13
N VAL A 64 -7.01 -5.58 -0.91
CA VAL A 64 -8.03 -6.63 -1.10
C VAL A 64 -7.29 -7.94 -1.18
N PHE A 65 -7.72 -8.90 -0.38
CA PHE A 65 -7.08 -10.20 -0.35
C PHE A 65 -8.11 -11.32 -0.20
N TYR A 66 -7.72 -12.51 -0.62
CA TYR A 66 -8.48 -13.73 -0.40
C TYR A 66 -7.74 -14.60 0.61
N ALA A 67 -8.39 -14.90 1.72
CA ALA A 67 -7.87 -15.80 2.73
C ALA A 67 -8.36 -17.22 2.44
N ALA A 68 -7.44 -18.14 2.13
CA ALA A 68 -7.76 -19.49 1.69
C ALA A 68 -8.34 -20.37 2.82
N ASP A 69 -7.99 -20.11 4.06
CA ASP A 69 -8.48 -20.79 5.27
C ASP A 69 -9.96 -20.47 5.54
N THR A 70 -10.33 -19.20 5.47
CA THR A 70 -11.72 -18.74 5.66
C THR A 70 -12.54 -18.77 4.37
N LYS A 71 -11.90 -18.91 3.19
CA LYS A 71 -12.51 -18.82 1.86
C LYS A 71 -13.27 -17.51 1.63
N LYS A 72 -12.76 -16.41 2.18
CA LYS A 72 -13.39 -15.09 2.07
C LYS A 72 -12.48 -14.11 1.36
N VAL A 73 -13.10 -13.19 0.65
CA VAL A 73 -12.45 -11.96 0.18
C VAL A 73 -12.65 -10.91 1.26
N GLU A 74 -11.57 -10.30 1.68
CA GLU A 74 -11.56 -9.27 2.71
C GLU A 74 -10.92 -8.00 2.20
N VAL A 75 -11.31 -6.87 2.78
CA VAL A 75 -10.76 -5.55 2.49
C VAL A 75 -10.12 -5.02 3.76
N LEU A 76 -8.85 -4.67 3.66
CA LEU A 76 -8.13 -3.94 4.70
C LEU A 76 -8.02 -2.47 4.29
N CYS A 77 -8.52 -1.59 5.13
CA CYS A 77 -8.37 -0.15 4.96
C CYS A 77 -7.34 0.36 5.97
N ALA A 78 -6.09 0.42 5.57
CA ALA A 78 -5.02 1.01 6.36
C ALA A 78 -4.72 2.45 5.91
N GLN A 79 -5.79 3.21 5.70
CA GLN A 79 -5.74 4.66 5.55
C GLN A 79 -5.88 5.29 6.93
N GLY A 80 -4.99 6.23 7.25
CA GLY A 80 -5.08 6.93 8.52
C GLY A 80 -6.28 7.88 8.58
N PRO A 81 -6.84 8.13 9.76
CA PRO A 81 -7.90 9.13 9.92
C PRO A 81 -7.36 10.55 9.75
N ALA A 82 -8.25 11.49 9.47
CA ALA A 82 -7.91 12.91 9.56
C ALA A 82 -7.51 13.24 11.00
N PRO A 83 -6.52 14.12 11.23
CA PRO A 83 -6.20 14.62 12.57
C PRO A 83 -7.43 15.28 13.21
N GLN A 84 -7.60 15.13 14.52
CA GLN A 84 -8.77 15.69 15.23
C GLN A 84 -8.91 17.22 15.06
N ALA A 85 -7.79 17.93 14.91
CA ALA A 85 -7.77 19.36 14.67
C ALA A 85 -8.15 19.76 13.22
N ALA A 86 -8.17 18.82 12.28
CA ALA A 86 -8.51 19.05 10.87
C ALA A 86 -10.03 19.16 10.68
N THR A 87 -10.63 20.20 11.24
CA THR A 87 -12.07 20.46 11.14
C THR A 87 -12.38 21.47 10.04
N ILE A 88 -13.59 21.44 9.51
CA ILE A 88 -14.07 22.43 8.53
C ILE A 88 -13.86 23.86 9.05
N ALA A 89 -14.15 24.10 10.33
CA ALA A 89 -13.98 25.42 10.94
C ALA A 89 -12.51 25.87 10.95
N ALA A 90 -11.58 24.95 11.23
CA ALA A 90 -10.13 25.25 11.21
C ALA A 90 -9.66 25.64 9.80
N TYR A 91 -10.06 24.89 8.77
CA TYR A 91 -9.68 25.22 7.37
C TYR A 91 -10.31 26.56 6.91
N LYS A 92 -11.57 26.82 7.25
CA LYS A 92 -12.21 28.09 6.95
C LYS A 92 -11.54 29.28 7.67
N ALA A 93 -11.09 29.12 8.90
CA ALA A 93 -10.33 30.13 9.63
C ALA A 93 -8.98 30.47 8.95
N LEU A 94 -8.43 29.53 8.17
CA LEU A 94 -7.24 29.72 7.34
C LEU A 94 -7.56 30.31 5.94
N GLY A 95 -8.82 30.66 5.68
CA GLY A 95 -9.27 31.16 4.38
C GLY A 95 -9.35 30.08 3.29
N LEU A 96 -9.47 28.82 3.66
CA LEU A 96 -9.52 27.69 2.73
C LEU A 96 -10.96 27.16 2.63
N ASP A 97 -11.45 27.02 1.40
CA ASP A 97 -12.75 26.39 1.11
C ASP A 97 -12.65 24.88 0.92
N MET A 98 -11.45 24.40 0.59
CA MET A 98 -11.15 22.98 0.39
C MET A 98 -9.82 22.62 1.04
N ILE A 99 -9.63 21.34 1.31
CA ILE A 99 -8.33 20.79 1.74
C ILE A 99 -7.34 21.00 0.58
N PRO A 100 -6.14 21.59 0.83
CA PRO A 100 -5.12 21.75 -0.20
C PRO A 100 -4.70 20.41 -0.78
N GLY A 101 -4.37 20.35 -2.08
CA GLY A 101 -3.90 19.14 -2.74
C GLY A 101 -2.44 18.77 -2.40
N SER A 102 -1.75 19.59 -1.60
CA SER A 102 -0.35 19.38 -1.21
C SER A 102 -0.03 20.07 0.11
N GLY A 103 1.10 19.71 0.72
CA GLY A 103 1.57 20.28 1.97
C GLY A 103 0.98 19.61 3.21
N LEU A 104 1.37 20.10 4.39
CA LEU A 104 1.07 19.46 5.67
C LEU A 104 -0.42 19.43 6.02
N LEU A 105 -1.21 20.39 5.52
CA LEU A 105 -2.65 20.44 5.79
C LEU A 105 -3.46 19.34 5.08
N ALA A 106 -2.85 18.68 4.09
CA ALA A 106 -3.48 17.56 3.38
C ALA A 106 -3.16 16.20 4.01
N THR A 107 -2.25 16.14 5.00
CA THR A 107 -1.80 14.89 5.59
C THR A 107 -2.82 14.29 6.56
N VAL A 108 -2.92 12.97 6.51
CA VAL A 108 -3.66 12.15 7.48
C VAL A 108 -2.71 11.51 8.49
N VAL A 109 -3.25 10.94 9.55
CA VAL A 109 -2.45 10.13 10.49
C VAL A 109 -1.89 8.92 9.72
N PRO A 110 -0.59 8.59 9.82
CA PRO A 110 -0.01 7.45 9.12
C PRO A 110 -0.72 6.13 9.39
N GLY A 111 -1.08 5.40 8.34
CA GLY A 111 -1.79 4.12 8.43
C GLY A 111 -1.06 2.94 7.83
N ALA A 112 -0.22 3.18 6.80
CA ALA A 112 0.39 2.11 6.00
C ALA A 112 1.23 1.12 6.83
N PHE A 113 2.07 1.60 7.74
CA PHE A 113 2.92 0.72 8.54
C PHE A 113 2.08 -0.26 9.38
N GLY A 114 1.04 0.25 10.07
CA GLY A 114 0.13 -0.61 10.84
C GLY A 114 -0.67 -1.59 9.99
N GLY A 115 -0.91 -1.25 8.73
CA GLY A 115 -1.57 -2.14 7.79
C GLY A 115 -0.72 -3.32 7.33
N TRP A 116 0.62 -3.15 7.28
CA TRP A 116 1.54 -4.21 6.91
C TRP A 116 1.94 -5.13 8.06
N MET A 117 1.71 -4.72 9.31
CA MET A 117 1.99 -5.49 10.54
C MET A 117 0.81 -6.36 10.97
#